data_2dfdef3e5c397b831e66c4d9c6d4bddb
#
_entry.id   2dfdef3e5c397b831e66c4d9c6d4bddb
#
_cell.length_a   1.000
_cell.length_b   1.000
_cell.length_c   1.000
_cell.angle_alpha   90.00
_cell.angle_beta   90.00
_cell.angle_gamma   90.00
#
_symmetry.space_group_name_H-M   'P 1'
#
loop_
_entity.id
_entity.type
_entity.pdbx_description
1 polymer ?
#
loop_
_entity_poly.entity_id
_entity_poly.type
_entity_poly.pdbx_seq_one_letter_code
_entity_poly.pdbx_strand_id
1 'polypeptide(L)'
;VRRKGGDPCVFARGGEEAAALMAAGVPFEIVPGISSAIAAPAYAGIPVTLRHEALSVTIVTGHEDPASGRTVGWESSARTGGTIVVLMGAGRAARIAARLVAAGLVATTPAAWVNWGTTEDQMVWRGPLVELGAEPVPTPSVLVVGAVAGVDVSWFAELGRSAAAGS
;
A
#
# COMPACT_ATOMS: atom_id res chain seq x y z
N VAL A 1 14.43 20.61 -10.87
CA VAL A 1 14.18 19.21 -10.46
C VAL A 1 12.94 19.15 -9.60
N ARG A 2 11.99 18.29 -9.96
CA ARG A 2 10.79 18.00 -9.18
C ARG A 2 11.04 16.70 -8.39
N ARG A 3 11.06 16.77 -7.07
CA ARG A 3 11.20 15.60 -6.19
C ARG A 3 9.83 15.10 -5.75
N LYS A 4 9.68 13.78 -5.66
CA LYS A 4 8.48 13.09 -5.17
C LYS A 4 8.89 11.97 -4.21
N GLY A 5 8.04 11.66 -3.25
CA GLY A 5 8.20 10.49 -2.40
C GLY A 5 7.72 9.23 -3.15
N GLY A 6 8.52 8.17 -3.16
CA GLY A 6 8.21 6.94 -3.87
C GLY A 6 8.39 7.05 -5.38
N ASP A 7 7.58 6.31 -6.13
CA ASP A 7 7.58 6.34 -7.60
C ASP A 7 6.73 7.50 -8.12
N PRO A 8 7.21 8.30 -9.08
CA PRO A 8 6.48 9.46 -9.61
C PRO A 8 5.24 9.08 -10.41
N CYS A 9 5.14 7.85 -10.91
CA CYS A 9 4.04 7.39 -11.76
C CYS A 9 3.00 6.55 -11.01
N VAL A 10 3.24 6.16 -9.74
CA VAL A 10 2.29 5.39 -8.93
C VAL A 10 1.52 6.32 -8.00
N PHE A 11 0.30 6.71 -8.38
CA PHE A 11 -0.60 7.62 -7.67
C PHE A 11 0.04 8.96 -7.24
N ALA A 12 1.06 9.43 -7.97
CA ALA A 12 1.84 10.62 -7.68
C ALA A 12 1.70 11.72 -8.74
N ARG A 13 0.78 11.57 -9.70
CA ARG A 13 0.48 12.54 -10.75
C ARG A 13 1.65 12.83 -11.72
N GLY A 14 2.66 11.96 -11.77
CA GLY A 14 3.81 12.13 -12.67
C GLY A 14 3.44 12.13 -14.14
N GLY A 15 2.44 11.32 -14.54
CA GLY A 15 1.94 11.32 -15.92
C GLY A 15 1.30 12.65 -16.34
N GLU A 16 0.57 13.32 -15.44
CA GLU A 16 -0.04 14.63 -15.71
C GLU A 16 1.04 15.72 -15.86
N GLU A 17 2.05 15.69 -14.99
CA GLU A 17 3.19 16.61 -15.06
C GLU A 17 3.99 16.41 -16.36
N ALA A 18 4.23 15.15 -16.74
CA ALA A 18 4.91 14.81 -18.00
C ALA A 18 4.11 15.30 -19.22
N ALA A 19 2.79 15.09 -19.24
CA ALA A 19 1.94 15.55 -20.32
C ALA A 19 1.96 17.08 -20.46
N ALA A 20 1.97 17.82 -19.34
CA ALA A 20 2.08 19.27 -19.36
C ALA A 20 3.43 19.76 -19.91
N LEU A 21 4.54 19.10 -19.53
CA LEU A 21 5.87 19.40 -20.06
C LEU A 21 5.97 19.12 -21.56
N MET A 22 5.43 17.98 -22.01
CA MET A 22 5.36 17.64 -23.44
C MET A 22 4.60 18.70 -24.23
N ALA A 23 3.43 19.11 -23.74
CA ALA A 23 2.61 20.14 -24.39
C ALA A 23 3.33 21.51 -24.46
N ALA A 24 4.20 21.79 -23.49
CA ALA A 24 5.02 23.00 -23.45
C ALA A 24 6.34 22.89 -24.25
N GLY A 25 6.63 21.75 -24.88
CA GLY A 25 7.88 21.51 -25.60
C GLY A 25 9.12 21.48 -24.70
N VAL A 26 8.94 21.22 -23.39
CA VAL A 26 10.03 21.18 -22.41
C VAL A 26 10.58 19.76 -22.32
N PRO A 27 11.87 19.52 -22.61
CA PRO A 27 12.46 18.20 -22.45
C PRO A 27 12.52 17.83 -20.97
N PHE A 28 12.24 16.56 -20.66
CA PHE A 28 12.25 16.02 -19.29
C PHE A 28 12.70 14.56 -19.28
N GLU A 29 13.05 14.11 -18.12
CA GLU A 29 13.35 12.71 -17.81
C GLU A 29 12.56 12.32 -16.53
N ILE A 30 12.05 11.09 -16.50
CA ILE A 30 11.45 10.50 -15.31
C ILE A 30 12.41 9.46 -14.75
N VAL A 31 12.88 9.68 -13.52
CA VAL A 31 13.66 8.70 -12.77
C VAL A 31 12.68 7.90 -11.91
N PRO A 32 12.53 6.58 -12.15
CA PRO A 32 11.67 5.73 -11.33
C PRO A 32 12.13 5.68 -9.87
N GLY A 33 11.17 5.48 -8.99
CA GLY A 33 11.41 5.29 -7.56
C GLY A 33 10.76 4.02 -7.04
N ILE A 34 10.93 3.75 -5.75
CA ILE A 34 10.27 2.62 -5.10
C ILE A 34 8.96 3.13 -4.47
N SER A 35 7.84 2.67 -4.99
CA SER A 35 6.53 3.01 -4.45
C SER A 35 6.39 2.53 -3.00
N SER A 36 5.75 3.32 -2.14
CA SER A 36 5.38 2.91 -0.79
C SER A 36 4.50 1.66 -0.76
N ALA A 37 3.78 1.36 -1.85
CA ALA A 37 3.03 0.13 -1.99
C ALA A 37 3.91 -1.13 -1.93
N ILE A 38 5.19 -1.01 -2.21
CA ILE A 38 6.19 -2.09 -2.17
C ILE A 38 7.12 -1.90 -0.97
N ALA A 39 7.65 -0.68 -0.79
CA ALA A 39 8.66 -0.43 0.23
C ALA A 39 8.12 -0.59 1.66
N ALA A 40 6.94 -0.03 1.97
CA ALA A 40 6.40 -0.10 3.32
C ALA A 40 6.08 -1.54 3.76
N PRO A 41 5.37 -2.37 2.96
CA PRO A 41 5.20 -3.79 3.30
C PRO A 41 6.53 -4.53 3.47
N ALA A 42 7.51 -4.31 2.58
CA ALA A 42 8.81 -4.98 2.66
C ALA A 42 9.51 -4.69 3.99
N TYR A 43 9.55 -3.44 4.43
CA TYR A 43 10.13 -3.04 5.72
C TYR A 43 9.31 -3.55 6.92
N ALA A 44 8.03 -3.83 6.73
CA ALA A 44 7.19 -4.49 7.73
C ALA A 44 7.31 -6.02 7.71
N GLY A 45 8.19 -6.60 6.87
CA GLY A 45 8.31 -8.06 6.72
C GLY A 45 7.14 -8.71 6.01
N ILE A 46 6.41 -7.96 5.20
CA ILE A 46 5.26 -8.44 4.42
C ILE A 46 5.66 -8.50 2.94
N PRO A 47 5.96 -9.68 2.38
CA PRO A 47 6.20 -9.81 0.95
C PRO A 47 4.88 -9.59 0.21
N VAL A 48 4.81 -8.66 -0.75
CA VAL A 48 3.56 -8.41 -1.50
C VAL A 48 3.22 -9.52 -2.50
N THR A 49 4.17 -10.40 -2.79
CA THR A 49 3.97 -11.66 -3.53
C THR A 49 4.73 -12.78 -2.83
N LEU A 50 4.17 -13.98 -2.82
CA LEU A 50 4.80 -15.15 -2.23
C LEU A 50 4.41 -16.37 -3.06
N ARG A 51 5.41 -17.20 -3.42
CA ARG A 51 5.16 -18.42 -4.19
C ARG A 51 4.16 -19.31 -3.44
N HIS A 52 3.17 -19.82 -4.15
CA HIS A 52 2.07 -20.65 -3.67
C HIS A 52 1.00 -19.95 -2.83
N GLU A 53 1.21 -18.70 -2.39
CA GLU A 53 0.27 -17.94 -1.57
C GLU A 53 -0.34 -16.76 -2.32
N ALA A 54 0.49 -15.92 -2.96
CA ALA A 54 0.05 -14.74 -3.68
C ALA A 54 0.86 -14.56 -4.97
N LEU A 55 0.27 -14.94 -6.09
CA LEU A 55 0.89 -14.88 -7.41
C LEU A 55 0.69 -13.54 -8.11
N SER A 56 -0.10 -12.65 -7.51
CA SER A 56 -0.41 -11.33 -8.05
C SER A 56 -0.48 -10.29 -6.94
N VAL A 57 -0.25 -9.03 -7.31
CA VAL A 57 -0.48 -7.86 -6.46
C VAL A 57 -1.31 -6.84 -7.22
N THR A 58 -2.38 -6.37 -6.59
CA THR A 58 -3.23 -5.29 -7.11
C THR A 58 -3.00 -4.06 -6.25
N ILE A 59 -2.49 -2.98 -6.83
CA ILE A 59 -2.28 -1.71 -6.13
C ILE A 59 -3.42 -0.76 -6.51
N VAL A 60 -4.15 -0.29 -5.51
CA VAL A 60 -5.30 0.60 -5.68
C VAL A 60 -5.20 1.83 -4.79
N THR A 61 -5.96 2.87 -5.14
CA THR A 61 -6.14 4.03 -4.27
C THR A 61 -7.37 3.86 -3.38
N GLY A 62 -7.25 4.19 -2.09
CA GLY A 62 -8.41 4.33 -1.20
C GLY A 62 -9.11 5.69 -1.35
N HIS A 63 -8.53 6.61 -2.12
CA HIS A 63 -9.11 7.90 -2.42
C HIS A 63 -9.88 7.84 -3.74
N GLU A 64 -11.20 7.75 -3.64
CA GLU A 64 -12.11 7.87 -4.79
C GLU A 64 -12.54 9.33 -4.92
N ASP A 65 -12.45 9.86 -6.13
CA ASP A 65 -12.98 11.18 -6.47
C ASP A 65 -14.41 11.03 -6.96
N PRO A 66 -15.42 11.46 -6.18
CA PRO A 66 -16.82 11.35 -6.59
C PRO A 66 -17.14 12.12 -7.88
N ALA A 67 -16.40 13.20 -8.17
CA ALA A 67 -16.60 14.02 -9.37
C ALA A 67 -16.14 13.31 -10.65
N SER A 68 -15.22 12.35 -10.55
CA SER A 68 -14.70 11.62 -11.71
C SER A 68 -15.68 10.57 -12.25
N GLY A 69 -16.70 10.19 -11.49
CA GLY A 69 -17.62 9.08 -11.80
C GLY A 69 -16.92 7.71 -11.84
N ARG A 70 -15.63 7.64 -11.49
CA ARG A 70 -14.85 6.39 -11.46
C ARG A 70 -14.71 5.90 -10.04
N THR A 71 -14.91 4.60 -9.87
CA THR A 71 -14.73 3.90 -8.59
C THR A 71 -13.66 2.83 -8.73
N VAL A 72 -13.02 2.50 -7.61
CA VAL A 72 -12.12 1.34 -7.56
C VAL A 72 -12.95 0.07 -7.72
N GLY A 73 -12.49 -0.82 -8.60
CA GLY A 73 -13.13 -2.12 -8.82
C GLY A 73 -12.84 -3.10 -7.68
N TRP A 74 -13.45 -2.87 -6.50
CA TRP A 74 -13.23 -3.71 -5.32
C TRP A 74 -13.61 -5.17 -5.57
N GLU A 75 -14.71 -5.40 -6.31
CA GLU A 75 -15.18 -6.73 -6.69
C GLU A 75 -14.17 -7.44 -7.62
N SER A 76 -13.59 -6.71 -8.55
CA SER A 76 -12.55 -7.24 -9.43
C SER A 76 -11.28 -7.54 -8.65
N SER A 77 -10.87 -6.65 -7.76
CA SER A 77 -9.69 -6.83 -6.91
C SER A 77 -9.84 -8.05 -5.99
N ALA A 78 -11.01 -8.24 -5.38
CA ALA A 78 -11.30 -9.39 -4.54
C ALA A 78 -11.26 -10.71 -5.32
N ARG A 79 -11.77 -10.72 -6.57
CA ARG A 79 -11.80 -11.93 -7.42
C ARG A 79 -10.47 -12.29 -8.05
N THR A 80 -9.57 -11.33 -8.23
CA THR A 80 -8.25 -11.60 -8.84
C THR A 80 -7.42 -12.54 -7.97
N GLY A 81 -7.68 -12.60 -6.67
CA GLY A 81 -6.84 -13.31 -5.70
C GLY A 81 -5.49 -12.59 -5.50
N GLY A 82 -4.62 -13.16 -4.69
CA GLY A 82 -3.34 -12.55 -4.37
C GLY A 82 -3.46 -11.41 -3.36
N THR A 83 -2.57 -10.44 -3.46
CA THR A 83 -2.46 -9.34 -2.50
C THR A 83 -3.12 -8.07 -3.03
N ILE A 84 -3.88 -7.39 -2.17
CA ILE A 84 -4.40 -6.05 -2.45
C ILE A 84 -3.64 -5.06 -1.57
N VAL A 85 -2.99 -4.09 -2.21
CA VAL A 85 -2.30 -2.99 -1.52
C VAL A 85 -3.06 -1.70 -1.77
N VAL A 86 -3.45 -1.00 -0.69
CA VAL A 86 -4.24 0.22 -0.79
C VAL A 86 -3.42 1.41 -0.31
N LEU A 87 -3.17 2.34 -1.21
CA LEU A 87 -2.58 3.64 -0.90
C LEU A 87 -3.68 4.65 -0.58
N MET A 88 -3.40 5.62 0.29
CA MET A 88 -4.35 6.69 0.67
C MET A 88 -5.67 6.15 1.23
N GLY A 89 -5.64 4.96 1.86
CA GLY A 89 -6.81 4.27 2.38
C GLY A 89 -7.05 4.41 3.88
N ALA A 90 -6.10 4.93 4.66
CA ALA A 90 -6.12 4.91 6.12
C ALA A 90 -7.44 5.43 6.72
N GLY A 91 -7.85 6.63 6.37
CA GLY A 91 -9.09 7.24 6.87
C GLY A 91 -10.40 6.56 6.41
N ARG A 92 -10.30 5.51 5.59
CA ARG A 92 -11.42 4.74 5.05
C ARG A 92 -11.25 3.24 5.25
N ALA A 93 -10.32 2.81 6.09
CA ALA A 93 -9.92 1.41 6.24
C ALA A 93 -11.12 0.50 6.55
N ALA A 94 -11.96 0.85 7.52
CA ALA A 94 -13.17 0.10 7.84
C ALA A 94 -14.14 -0.01 6.65
N ARG A 95 -14.35 1.07 5.90
CA ARG A 95 -15.21 1.06 4.71
C ARG A 95 -14.61 0.20 3.59
N ILE A 96 -13.30 0.24 3.42
CA ILE A 96 -12.58 -0.58 2.44
C ILE A 96 -12.72 -2.06 2.81
N ALA A 97 -12.49 -2.41 4.09
CA ALA A 97 -12.68 -3.76 4.60
C ALA A 97 -14.10 -4.28 4.34
N ALA A 98 -15.11 -3.48 4.69
CA ALA A 98 -16.51 -3.85 4.45
C ALA A 98 -16.82 -4.07 2.96
N ARG A 99 -16.27 -3.25 2.05
CA ARG A 99 -16.44 -3.43 0.59
C ARG A 99 -15.76 -4.69 0.09
N LEU A 100 -14.57 -5.02 0.57
CA LEU A 100 -13.86 -6.23 0.18
C LEU A 100 -14.57 -7.49 0.68
N VAL A 101 -15.12 -7.47 1.90
CA VAL A 101 -15.95 -8.58 2.42
C VAL A 101 -17.23 -8.71 1.59
N ALA A 102 -17.93 -7.61 1.29
CA ALA A 102 -19.11 -7.62 0.44
C ALA A 102 -18.79 -8.11 -0.99
N ALA A 103 -17.56 -7.90 -1.46
CA ALA A 103 -17.06 -8.39 -2.74
C ALA A 103 -16.66 -9.89 -2.73
N GLY A 104 -16.74 -10.57 -1.59
CA GLY A 104 -16.55 -12.00 -1.44
C GLY A 104 -15.27 -12.44 -0.74
N LEU A 105 -14.44 -11.52 -0.24
CA LEU A 105 -13.32 -11.92 0.62
C LEU A 105 -13.84 -12.41 1.99
N VAL A 106 -13.20 -13.45 2.49
CA VAL A 106 -13.53 -13.99 3.82
C VAL A 106 -13.18 -12.96 4.89
N ALA A 107 -14.06 -12.75 5.87
CA ALA A 107 -13.88 -11.76 6.93
C ALA A 107 -12.57 -11.97 7.74
N THR A 108 -12.11 -13.22 7.81
CA THR A 108 -10.84 -13.60 8.47
C THR A 108 -9.61 -13.52 7.56
N THR A 109 -9.77 -13.06 6.30
CA THR A 109 -8.60 -12.83 5.42
C THR A 109 -7.57 -11.97 6.15
N PRO A 110 -6.29 -12.36 6.17
CA PRO A 110 -5.25 -11.56 6.79
C PRO A 110 -5.19 -10.15 6.20
N ALA A 111 -5.04 -9.17 7.07
CA ALA A 111 -4.88 -7.77 6.70
C ALA A 111 -3.84 -7.09 7.61
N ALA A 112 -3.23 -6.04 7.10
CA ALA A 112 -2.28 -5.24 7.85
C ALA A 112 -2.39 -3.77 7.45
N TRP A 113 -1.94 -2.88 8.33
CA TRP A 113 -1.51 -1.56 7.90
C TRP A 113 -0.08 -1.29 8.38
N VAL A 114 0.66 -0.52 7.57
CA VAL A 114 2.02 -0.09 7.84
C VAL A 114 2.04 1.43 7.84
N ASN A 115 2.23 2.01 9.01
CA ASN A 115 2.33 3.45 9.23
C ASN A 115 3.79 3.88 9.24
N TRP A 116 4.12 5.04 8.68
CA TRP A 116 5.47 5.57 8.55
C TRP A 116 6.49 4.53 8.08
N GLY A 117 6.07 3.62 7.20
CA GLY A 117 6.92 2.54 6.69
C GLY A 117 8.26 3.05 6.16
N THR A 118 9.34 2.32 6.45
CA THR A 118 10.74 2.63 6.12
C THR A 118 11.41 3.70 7.01
N THR A 119 10.74 4.17 8.06
CA THR A 119 11.30 5.14 9.01
C THR A 119 11.44 4.54 10.41
N GLU A 120 12.10 5.24 11.31
CA GLU A 120 12.24 4.84 12.72
C GLU A 120 10.89 4.81 13.46
N ASP A 121 9.92 5.60 13.00
CA ASP A 121 8.57 5.67 13.56
C ASP A 121 7.63 4.60 13.00
N GLN A 122 8.15 3.61 12.27
CA GLN A 122 7.32 2.58 11.65
C GLN A 122 6.50 1.82 12.69
N MET A 123 5.19 1.78 12.47
CA MET A 123 4.25 0.96 13.22
C MET A 123 3.53 0.00 12.27
N VAL A 124 3.24 -1.20 12.75
CA VAL A 124 2.55 -2.24 11.99
C VAL A 124 1.44 -2.85 12.84
N TRP A 125 0.25 -2.92 12.28
CA TRP A 125 -0.85 -3.72 12.81
C TRP A 125 -1.14 -4.88 11.86
N ARG A 126 -1.48 -6.02 12.41
CA ARG A 126 -1.93 -7.21 11.68
C ARG A 126 -3.15 -7.81 12.36
N GLY A 127 -4.09 -8.27 11.58
CA GLY A 127 -5.30 -8.92 12.07
C GLY A 127 -6.19 -9.38 10.92
N PRO A 128 -7.40 -9.84 11.23
CA PRO A 128 -8.37 -10.22 10.22
C PRO A 128 -8.95 -8.98 9.51
N LEU A 129 -9.32 -9.14 8.23
CA LEU A 129 -9.87 -8.06 7.39
C LEU A 129 -11.04 -7.32 8.07
N VAL A 130 -11.92 -8.05 8.76
CA VAL A 130 -13.09 -7.48 9.43
C VAL A 130 -12.71 -6.46 10.52
N GLU A 131 -11.52 -6.57 11.10
CA GLU A 131 -11.01 -5.66 12.12
C GLU A 131 -10.16 -4.52 11.54
N LEU A 132 -9.87 -4.54 10.24
CA LEU A 132 -9.10 -3.49 9.60
C LEU A 132 -9.85 -2.16 9.67
N GLY A 133 -9.39 -1.26 10.51
CA GLY A 133 -10.02 0.04 10.76
C GLY A 133 -11.12 0.01 11.83
N ALA A 134 -11.20 -1.04 12.66
CA ALA A 134 -12.00 -1.03 13.89
C ALA A 134 -11.54 0.08 14.84
N GLU A 135 -10.22 0.29 14.91
CA GLU A 135 -9.61 1.48 15.49
C GLU A 135 -9.11 2.42 14.38
N PRO A 136 -8.98 3.72 14.63
CA PRO A 136 -8.48 4.68 13.66
C PRO A 136 -7.09 4.29 13.13
N VAL A 137 -6.96 4.11 11.84
CA VAL A 137 -5.66 3.84 11.21
C VAL A 137 -4.88 5.15 11.09
N PRO A 138 -3.67 5.22 11.67
CA PRO A 138 -2.86 6.43 11.61
C PRO A 138 -2.43 6.76 10.17
N THR A 139 -2.14 8.02 9.91
CA THR A 139 -1.66 8.50 8.60
C THR A 139 -0.23 9.04 8.72
N PRO A 140 0.60 8.82 7.70
CA PRO A 140 0.35 8.06 6.46
C PRO A 140 0.43 6.54 6.68
N SER A 141 -0.47 5.76 6.08
CA SER A 141 -0.38 4.29 6.13
C SER A 141 -0.68 3.65 4.78
N VAL A 142 -0.05 2.51 4.56
CA VAL A 142 -0.34 1.57 3.47
C VAL A 142 -1.14 0.42 4.06
N LEU A 143 -2.28 0.05 3.43
CA LEU A 143 -3.05 -1.13 3.82
C LEU A 143 -2.66 -2.30 2.92
N VAL A 144 -2.58 -3.49 3.49
CA VAL A 144 -2.28 -4.74 2.78
C VAL A 144 -3.33 -5.77 3.16
N VAL A 145 -3.94 -6.41 2.16
CA VAL A 145 -4.97 -7.44 2.35
C VAL A 145 -4.62 -8.66 1.52
N GLY A 146 -4.71 -9.84 2.12
CA GLY A 146 -4.39 -11.12 1.50
C GLY A 146 -3.55 -12.01 2.41
N ALA A 147 -3.32 -13.26 2.02
CA ALA A 147 -2.61 -14.26 2.82
C ALA A 147 -1.25 -13.75 3.32
N VAL A 148 -0.54 -13.01 2.48
CA VAL A 148 0.79 -12.45 2.81
C VAL A 148 0.81 -11.45 3.96
N ALA A 149 -0.33 -10.80 4.27
CA ALA A 149 -0.41 -9.89 5.42
C ALA A 149 -0.24 -10.61 6.77
N GLY A 150 -0.46 -11.93 6.79
CA GLY A 150 -0.18 -12.80 7.93
C GLY A 150 1.27 -13.28 8.01
N VAL A 151 2.08 -13.06 6.96
CA VAL A 151 3.49 -13.43 6.95
C VAL A 151 4.31 -12.37 7.67
N ASP A 152 5.24 -12.80 8.52
CA ASP A 152 6.17 -11.92 9.20
C ASP A 152 7.61 -12.42 9.00
N VAL A 153 8.34 -11.75 8.11
CA VAL A 153 9.78 -11.90 7.92
C VAL A 153 10.49 -10.61 8.32
N SER A 154 10.12 -10.06 9.46
CA SER A 154 10.62 -8.77 9.96
C SER A 154 12.14 -8.79 10.10
N TRP A 155 12.79 -7.85 9.46
CA TRP A 155 14.25 -7.68 9.47
C TRP A 155 14.67 -6.27 9.92
N PHE A 156 13.81 -5.28 9.68
CA PHE A 156 14.14 -3.86 9.88
C PHE A 156 14.32 -3.50 11.37
N ALA A 157 13.44 -3.99 12.24
CA ALA A 157 13.53 -3.76 13.68
C ALA A 157 14.78 -4.42 14.32
N GLU A 158 15.30 -5.48 13.71
CA GLU A 158 16.51 -6.17 14.18
C GLU A 158 17.78 -5.40 13.83
N LEU A 159 17.83 -4.79 12.65
CA LEU A 159 18.96 -3.95 12.24
C LEU A 159 19.11 -2.72 13.14
N GLY A 160 18.00 -2.07 13.53
CA GLY A 160 18.01 -0.94 14.46
C GLY A 160 18.55 -1.32 15.85
N ARG A 161 18.19 -2.49 16.36
CA ARG A 161 18.71 -3.01 17.64
C ARG A 161 20.20 -3.38 17.58
N SER A 162 20.65 -3.95 16.46
CA SER A 162 22.07 -4.33 16.26
C SER A 162 22.96 -3.10 16.15
N ALA A 163 22.51 -2.02 15.49
CA ALA A 163 23.25 -0.77 15.38
C ALA A 163 23.38 -0.06 16.74
N ALA A 164 22.33 -0.11 17.58
CA ALA A 164 22.35 0.49 18.92
C ALA A 164 23.19 -0.30 19.94
N ALA A 165 23.39 -1.61 19.72
CA ALA A 165 24.19 -2.47 20.60
C ALA A 165 25.70 -2.42 20.28
N GLY A 166 26.10 -1.82 19.15
CA GLY A 166 27.48 -1.69 18.69
C GLY A 166 28.09 -0.28 18.86
N SER A 167 27.36 0.63 19.50
CA SER A 167 27.82 1.97 19.89
C SER A 167 28.01 2.04 21.41
#